data_9745fbdcf09c7bea18cf439d3cfe6bb9
#
_entry.id   9745fbdcf09c7bea18cf439d3cfe6bb9
#
_cell.length_a   1.000
_cell.length_b   1.000
_cell.length_c   1.000
_cell.angle_alpha   90.00
_cell.angle_beta   90.00
_cell.angle_gamma   90.00
#
_symmetry.space_group_name_H-M   'P 1'
#
loop_
_entity.id
_entity.type
_entity.pdbx_description
1 polymer ?
#
loop_
_entity_poly.entity_id
_entity_poly.type
_entity_poly.pdbx_seq_one_letter_code
_entity_poly.pdbx_strand_id
1 'polypeptide(L)'
;MEEAAAERRYKAFISYRHRPLDMAIAKKLHKRIERYVIPKDLRKNEEKKLGLVFRDQDELPIANNLSENIRIALDHAEFLIVICSPDTPQSIWVQREISYFLEHHSRDNVLAILISGEPDESFPPQLTEVRSPDGDLLETIEPLAANIVADSDAKRNQLFKTESLRILASLIGCPYDALYRREQRYKMRRLAAAAIGIIAIAAAFIGLLLNRNAMIQEQLRTTQINESRTLAALSENASRDGDYRGALEDALNALPGRSPGRPYVAEAEKALGELVQPYRRGIQCLRFLQSVKQETEIRKLATPQNGTWFATSDRASQIHMYDLNSGEEKWSVVFPEEIYNMLTVEDTGLYVFGYGAPQILYSLEEVQL
;
A
#
# COMPACT_ATOMS: atom_id res chain seq x y z
N MET A 1 -45.18 29.56 30.70
CA MET A 1 -44.60 28.40 30.01
C MET A 1 -45.36 28.04 28.72
N GLU A 2 -46.59 28.46 28.52
CA GLU A 2 -47.35 28.30 27.27
C GLU A 2 -46.83 29.17 26.10
N GLU A 3 -46.35 30.37 26.37
CA GLU A 3 -45.82 31.28 25.33
C GLU A 3 -44.52 30.82 24.67
N ALA A 4 -43.70 30.01 25.34
CA ALA A 4 -42.43 29.53 24.80
C ALA A 4 -42.60 28.33 23.84
N ALA A 5 -43.72 27.65 23.81
CA ALA A 5 -44.04 26.54 22.89
C ALA A 5 -44.58 27.06 21.54
N ALA A 6 -45.15 28.27 21.50
CA ALA A 6 -45.79 28.84 20.31
C ALA A 6 -44.79 29.35 19.23
N GLU A 7 -43.47 29.44 19.50
CA GLU A 7 -42.44 29.93 18.56
C GLU A 7 -41.59 28.84 17.94
N ARG A 8 -41.73 27.58 18.32
CA ARG A 8 -40.89 26.49 17.74
C ARG A 8 -41.40 26.09 16.36
N ARG A 9 -40.71 26.51 15.30
CA ARG A 9 -40.96 25.99 13.95
C ARG A 9 -40.22 24.68 13.74
N TYR A 10 -40.95 23.68 13.28
CA TYR A 10 -40.37 22.38 12.89
C TYR A 10 -40.15 22.33 11.41
N LYS A 11 -39.02 21.83 10.97
CA LYS A 11 -38.75 21.55 9.53
C LYS A 11 -39.66 20.43 9.02
N ALA A 12 -39.93 19.42 9.85
CA ALA A 12 -40.82 18.34 9.50
C ALA A 12 -41.49 17.73 10.76
N PHE A 13 -42.69 17.24 10.57
CA PHE A 13 -43.39 16.34 11.48
C PHE A 13 -43.28 14.91 10.91
N ILE A 14 -42.89 13.90 11.72
CA ILE A 14 -42.84 12.50 11.30
C ILE A 14 -44.02 11.77 11.89
N SER A 15 -44.98 11.40 11.01
CA SER A 15 -46.14 10.57 11.34
C SER A 15 -45.83 9.09 11.10
N TYR A 16 -46.09 8.25 12.06
CA TYR A 16 -45.79 6.81 11.96
C TYR A 16 -46.61 5.98 12.95
N ARG A 17 -46.72 4.68 12.69
CA ARG A 17 -47.29 3.75 13.68
C ARG A 17 -46.24 3.35 14.72
N HIS A 18 -46.70 3.11 15.95
CA HIS A 18 -45.84 2.66 17.06
C HIS A 18 -45.50 1.16 16.93
N ARG A 19 -45.03 0.74 15.76
CA ARG A 19 -44.46 -0.59 15.51
C ARG A 19 -42.95 -0.53 15.59
N PRO A 20 -42.26 -1.62 15.98
CA PRO A 20 -40.80 -1.60 16.18
C PRO A 20 -40.00 -1.10 14.96
N LEU A 21 -40.41 -1.50 13.75
CA LEU A 21 -39.73 -1.09 12.51
C LEU A 21 -39.96 0.39 12.20
N ASP A 22 -41.23 0.84 12.29
CA ASP A 22 -41.62 2.24 12.04
C ASP A 22 -40.90 3.17 13.01
N MET A 23 -40.88 2.85 14.30
CA MET A 23 -40.19 3.58 15.35
C MET A 23 -38.66 3.65 15.07
N ALA A 24 -38.08 2.54 14.67
CA ALA A 24 -36.63 2.48 14.34
C ALA A 24 -36.26 3.38 13.15
N ILE A 25 -37.11 3.38 12.10
CA ILE A 25 -36.92 4.22 10.93
C ILE A 25 -37.21 5.68 11.25
N ALA A 26 -38.27 6.00 11.96
CA ALA A 26 -38.57 7.36 12.44
C ALA A 26 -37.40 7.95 13.22
N LYS A 27 -36.84 7.21 14.16
CA LYS A 27 -35.69 7.62 14.97
C LYS A 27 -34.44 7.85 14.12
N LYS A 28 -34.20 7.00 13.10
CA LYS A 28 -33.07 7.17 12.17
C LYS A 28 -33.25 8.40 11.28
N LEU A 29 -34.45 8.61 10.76
CA LEU A 29 -34.76 9.73 9.88
C LEU A 29 -34.70 11.06 10.67
N HIS A 30 -35.29 11.15 11.84
CA HIS A 30 -35.16 12.29 12.73
C HIS A 30 -33.69 12.69 12.94
N LYS A 31 -32.84 11.74 13.41
CA LYS A 31 -31.41 11.99 13.62
C LYS A 31 -30.68 12.40 12.34
N ARG A 32 -31.07 11.86 11.19
CA ARG A 32 -30.45 12.18 9.92
C ARG A 32 -30.79 13.60 9.48
N ILE A 33 -32.04 14.03 9.61
CA ILE A 33 -32.51 15.36 9.24
C ILE A 33 -31.83 16.42 10.13
N GLU A 34 -31.92 16.28 11.46
CA GLU A 34 -31.40 17.27 12.41
C GLU A 34 -29.85 17.40 12.36
N ARG A 35 -29.16 16.29 12.05
CA ARG A 35 -27.69 16.29 11.91
C ARG A 35 -27.20 16.69 10.52
N TYR A 36 -28.11 16.84 9.57
CA TYR A 36 -27.72 17.17 8.22
C TYR A 36 -27.24 18.60 8.10
N VAL A 37 -26.01 18.76 7.60
CA VAL A 37 -25.42 20.07 7.34
C VAL A 37 -25.67 20.44 5.90
N ILE A 38 -26.49 21.48 5.68
CA ILE A 38 -26.81 21.97 4.34
C ILE A 38 -25.50 22.46 3.68
N PRO A 39 -25.17 21.97 2.49
CA PRO A 39 -24.04 22.47 1.72
C PRO A 39 -24.12 23.97 1.47
N LYS A 40 -22.99 24.67 1.52
CA LYS A 40 -22.94 26.14 1.40
C LYS A 40 -23.65 26.70 0.17
N ASP A 41 -23.51 26.03 -0.96
CA ASP A 41 -24.10 26.37 -2.27
C ASP A 41 -25.60 26.08 -2.39
N LEU A 42 -26.19 25.34 -1.45
CA LEU A 42 -27.62 25.01 -1.41
C LEU A 42 -28.36 25.72 -0.28
N ARG A 43 -27.69 26.54 0.50
CA ARG A 43 -28.32 27.33 1.56
C ARG A 43 -29.10 28.48 0.94
N LYS A 44 -30.40 28.52 1.22
CA LYS A 44 -31.24 29.66 0.86
C LYS A 44 -31.04 30.85 1.81
N ASN A 45 -30.65 30.59 3.07
CA ASN A 45 -30.33 31.55 4.11
C ASN A 45 -29.01 31.14 4.77
N GLU A 46 -28.51 31.86 5.78
CA GLU A 46 -27.30 31.53 6.54
C GLU A 46 -27.41 30.25 7.40
N GLU A 47 -28.56 29.60 7.37
CA GLU A 47 -28.82 28.39 8.15
C GLU A 47 -27.97 27.22 7.71
N LYS A 48 -27.21 26.67 8.64
CA LYS A 48 -26.31 25.54 8.40
C LYS A 48 -27.00 24.18 8.50
N LYS A 49 -28.12 24.10 9.22
CA LYS A 49 -28.89 22.87 9.48
C LYS A 49 -30.34 23.03 8.99
N LEU A 50 -31.00 21.90 8.75
CA LEU A 50 -32.38 21.87 8.29
C LEU A 50 -33.40 22.37 9.34
N GLY A 51 -33.09 22.28 10.62
CA GLY A 51 -33.98 22.63 11.70
C GLY A 51 -34.43 21.45 12.53
N LEU A 52 -35.37 21.69 13.43
CA LEU A 52 -35.92 20.68 14.33
C LEU A 52 -36.93 19.80 13.60
N VAL A 53 -37.06 18.56 14.06
CA VAL A 53 -38.04 17.60 13.56
C VAL A 53 -38.88 17.12 14.72
N PHE A 54 -40.20 17.23 14.62
CA PHE A 54 -41.10 16.69 15.63
C PHE A 54 -41.37 15.20 15.41
N ARG A 55 -41.35 14.44 16.49
CA ARG A 55 -41.69 13.03 16.52
C ARG A 55 -42.45 12.69 17.79
N ASP A 56 -43.65 12.12 17.64
CA ASP A 56 -44.68 11.93 18.65
C ASP A 56 -44.19 11.37 20.01
N GLN A 57 -43.25 10.48 20.10
CA GLN A 57 -42.86 9.82 21.35
C GLN A 57 -41.86 10.58 22.25
N ASP A 58 -41.02 11.46 21.70
CA ASP A 58 -39.87 12.01 22.44
C ASP A 58 -40.10 13.44 22.98
N GLU A 59 -41.13 14.13 22.52
CA GLU A 59 -41.29 15.56 22.76
C GLU A 59 -42.55 15.94 23.54
N LEU A 60 -43.47 14.99 23.80
CA LEU A 60 -44.66 15.29 24.52
C LEU A 60 -44.45 15.22 26.05
N PRO A 61 -44.61 16.32 26.77
CA PRO A 61 -44.71 16.26 28.23
C PRO A 61 -45.92 15.42 28.64
N ILE A 62 -45.83 14.75 29.77
CA ILE A 62 -46.99 14.04 30.38
C ILE A 62 -48.04 15.09 30.69
N ALA A 63 -48.97 15.32 29.78
CA ALA A 63 -50.03 16.34 29.91
C ALA A 63 -51.36 15.80 29.42
N ASN A 64 -52.44 16.36 30.01
CA ASN A 64 -53.81 15.92 29.80
C ASN A 64 -54.41 16.20 28.41
N ASN A 65 -53.64 16.82 27.46
CA ASN A 65 -54.15 17.25 26.15
C ASN A 65 -53.18 16.86 25.02
N LEU A 66 -52.96 15.54 24.81
CA LEU A 66 -52.08 14.97 23.79
C LEU A 66 -52.43 15.43 22.36
N SER A 67 -53.75 15.54 22.07
CA SER A 67 -54.24 15.95 20.74
C SER A 67 -53.91 17.42 20.40
N GLU A 68 -53.86 18.31 21.37
CA GLU A 68 -53.60 19.73 21.16
C GLU A 68 -52.13 19.98 20.85
N ASN A 69 -51.22 19.33 21.58
CA ASN A 69 -49.77 19.43 21.29
C ASN A 69 -49.39 18.90 19.91
N ILE A 70 -50.06 17.83 19.45
CA ILE A 70 -49.86 17.29 18.10
C ILE A 70 -50.34 18.28 17.03
N ARG A 71 -51.51 18.93 17.24
CA ARG A 71 -52.03 19.96 16.34
C ARG A 71 -51.05 21.15 16.23
N ILE A 72 -50.62 21.69 17.36
CA ILE A 72 -49.63 22.78 17.39
C ILE A 72 -48.35 22.39 16.64
N ALA A 73 -47.88 21.15 16.83
CA ALA A 73 -46.68 20.68 16.12
C ALA A 73 -46.90 20.54 14.61
N LEU A 74 -48.08 20.08 14.17
CA LEU A 74 -48.44 20.01 12.76
C LEU A 74 -48.60 21.41 12.12
N ASP A 75 -49.23 22.35 12.83
CA ASP A 75 -49.36 23.75 12.35
C ASP A 75 -48.04 24.45 12.17
N HIS A 76 -47.05 24.12 13.01
CA HIS A 76 -45.70 24.71 12.95
C HIS A 76 -44.69 23.88 12.14
N ALA A 77 -45.12 22.75 11.54
CA ALA A 77 -44.28 21.94 10.68
C ALA A 77 -44.35 22.40 9.19
N GLU A 78 -43.21 22.62 8.58
CA GLU A 78 -43.17 22.96 7.15
C GLU A 78 -43.51 21.74 6.27
N PHE A 79 -43.09 20.54 6.67
CA PHE A 79 -43.35 19.28 5.97
C PHE A 79 -43.93 18.23 6.89
N LEU A 80 -44.76 17.37 6.31
CA LEU A 80 -45.20 16.12 6.93
C LEU A 80 -44.49 14.95 6.27
N ILE A 81 -43.84 14.09 7.06
CA ILE A 81 -43.21 12.85 6.56
C ILE A 81 -44.01 11.67 7.13
N VAL A 82 -44.63 10.89 6.25
CA VAL A 82 -45.42 9.71 6.60
C VAL A 82 -44.61 8.44 6.39
N ILE A 83 -44.45 7.65 7.44
CA ILE A 83 -43.84 6.32 7.34
C ILE A 83 -44.96 5.31 7.03
N CYS A 84 -44.84 4.68 5.85
CA CYS A 84 -45.86 3.81 5.29
C CYS A 84 -45.48 2.33 5.40
N SER A 85 -46.40 1.53 5.87
CA SER A 85 -46.37 0.08 5.95
C SER A 85 -47.81 -0.45 5.75
N PRO A 86 -48.06 -1.76 5.54
CA PRO A 86 -49.42 -2.30 5.38
C PRO A 86 -50.35 -2.04 6.56
N ASP A 87 -49.81 -1.76 7.72
CA ASP A 87 -50.57 -1.34 8.88
C ASP A 87 -50.94 0.15 8.89
N THR A 88 -50.31 0.99 8.09
CA THR A 88 -50.49 2.45 8.11
C THR A 88 -51.91 2.90 7.70
N PRO A 89 -52.53 2.35 6.63
CA PRO A 89 -53.91 2.67 6.28
C PRO A 89 -54.96 2.34 7.35
N GLN A 90 -54.62 1.45 8.30
CA GLN A 90 -55.50 1.06 9.39
C GLN A 90 -55.36 1.97 10.61
N SER A 91 -54.40 2.89 10.62
CA SER A 91 -54.14 3.80 11.74
C SER A 91 -55.00 5.05 11.65
N ILE A 92 -56.03 5.11 12.47
CA ILE A 92 -56.89 6.28 12.59
C ILE A 92 -56.10 7.55 12.97
N TRP A 93 -55.05 7.40 13.76
CA TRP A 93 -54.19 8.53 14.18
C TRP A 93 -53.39 9.08 13.01
N VAL A 94 -52.70 8.25 12.27
CA VAL A 94 -51.94 8.67 11.11
C VAL A 94 -52.84 9.30 10.04
N GLN A 95 -53.99 8.69 9.78
CA GLN A 95 -54.98 9.28 8.85
C GLN A 95 -55.44 10.67 9.28
N ARG A 96 -55.72 10.87 10.58
CA ARG A 96 -56.12 12.18 11.14
C ARG A 96 -55.02 13.21 11.02
N GLU A 97 -53.76 12.83 11.29
CA GLU A 97 -52.60 13.72 11.14
C GLU A 97 -52.41 14.16 9.70
N ILE A 98 -52.53 13.23 8.74
CA ILE A 98 -52.45 13.55 7.31
C ILE A 98 -53.60 14.46 6.90
N SER A 99 -54.83 14.14 7.24
CA SER A 99 -56.01 14.95 6.91
C SER A 99 -55.88 16.36 7.47
N TYR A 100 -55.53 16.49 8.75
CA TYR A 100 -55.35 17.78 9.42
C TYR A 100 -54.24 18.61 8.72
N PHE A 101 -53.09 17.97 8.36
CA PHE A 101 -52.01 18.67 7.67
C PHE A 101 -52.44 19.14 6.27
N LEU A 102 -53.20 18.33 5.53
CA LEU A 102 -53.67 18.66 4.20
C LEU A 102 -54.74 19.77 4.19
N GLU A 103 -55.48 19.97 5.30
CA GLU A 103 -56.41 21.09 5.46
C GLU A 103 -55.73 22.43 5.63
N HIS A 104 -54.49 22.45 6.18
CA HIS A 104 -53.77 23.67 6.55
C HIS A 104 -52.54 23.95 5.71
N HIS A 105 -52.01 22.92 4.99
CA HIS A 105 -50.79 22.99 4.22
C HIS A 105 -50.96 22.41 2.82
N SER A 106 -49.99 22.72 1.93
CA SER A 106 -49.97 22.13 0.58
C SER A 106 -49.65 20.64 0.60
N ARG A 107 -50.28 19.88 -0.29
CA ARG A 107 -49.99 18.48 -0.55
C ARG A 107 -48.52 18.26 -0.97
N ASP A 108 -47.89 19.24 -1.63
CA ASP A 108 -46.48 19.18 -2.02
C ASP A 108 -45.52 19.09 -0.83
N ASN A 109 -46.00 19.46 0.37
CA ASN A 109 -45.23 19.39 1.61
C ASN A 109 -45.42 18.04 2.34
N VAL A 110 -46.16 17.09 1.76
CA VAL A 110 -46.31 15.73 2.30
C VAL A 110 -45.36 14.78 1.59
N LEU A 111 -44.50 14.18 2.37
CA LEU A 111 -43.47 13.24 1.87
C LEU A 111 -43.76 11.84 2.45
N ALA A 112 -43.70 10.81 1.61
CA ALA A 112 -43.90 9.43 2.03
C ALA A 112 -42.61 8.63 2.03
N ILE A 113 -42.47 7.68 2.95
CA ILE A 113 -41.40 6.68 2.96
C ILE A 113 -42.03 5.29 3.18
N LEU A 114 -41.88 4.42 2.18
CA LEU A 114 -42.35 3.04 2.23
C LEU A 114 -41.25 2.16 2.86
N ILE A 115 -41.62 1.49 3.97
CA ILE A 115 -40.67 0.69 4.76
C ILE A 115 -40.94 -0.82 4.68
N SER A 116 -42.16 -1.22 4.34
CA SER A 116 -42.55 -2.61 4.11
C SER A 116 -43.86 -2.66 3.31
N GLY A 117 -44.15 -3.80 2.69
CA GLY A 117 -45.32 -4.01 1.84
C GLY A 117 -45.23 -3.35 0.47
N GLU A 118 -46.29 -3.43 -0.29
CA GLU A 118 -46.45 -2.79 -1.58
C GLU A 118 -47.16 -1.43 -1.44
N PRO A 119 -47.01 -0.49 -2.39
CA PRO A 119 -47.63 0.83 -2.35
C PRO A 119 -49.11 0.78 -2.12
N ASP A 120 -49.83 -0.07 -2.86
CA ASP A 120 -51.31 -0.13 -2.86
C ASP A 120 -51.89 -0.53 -1.52
N GLU A 121 -51.17 -1.33 -0.72
CA GLU A 121 -51.61 -1.78 0.60
C GLU A 121 -51.11 -0.91 1.75
N SER A 122 -50.07 -0.10 1.47
CA SER A 122 -49.32 0.62 2.52
C SER A 122 -49.61 2.11 2.59
N PHE A 123 -50.12 2.70 1.49
CA PHE A 123 -50.47 4.13 1.50
C PHE A 123 -51.89 4.36 1.98
N PRO A 124 -52.06 5.26 2.99
CA PRO A 124 -53.43 5.70 3.39
C PRO A 124 -54.13 6.42 2.22
N PRO A 125 -55.47 6.32 2.14
CA PRO A 125 -56.28 6.99 1.11
C PRO A 125 -56.01 8.49 0.97
N GLN A 126 -55.67 9.17 2.05
CA GLN A 126 -55.34 10.60 2.06
C GLN A 126 -54.09 10.93 1.22
N LEU A 127 -53.19 9.97 1.02
CA LEU A 127 -52.02 10.15 0.16
C LEU A 127 -52.29 9.84 -1.31
N THR A 128 -53.20 8.90 -1.58
CA THR A 128 -53.48 8.39 -2.94
C THR A 128 -54.71 9.02 -3.59
N GLU A 129 -55.59 9.64 -2.80
CA GLU A 129 -56.84 10.22 -3.30
C GLU A 129 -56.87 11.73 -3.09
N VAL A 130 -57.36 12.43 -4.10
CA VAL A 130 -57.78 13.84 -3.98
C VAL A 130 -59.31 13.86 -3.93
N ARG A 131 -59.86 14.37 -2.85
CA ARG A 131 -61.32 14.46 -2.67
C ARG A 131 -61.78 15.91 -2.66
N SER A 132 -62.99 16.16 -3.14
CA SER A 132 -63.65 17.47 -3.04
C SER A 132 -64.03 17.75 -1.56
N PRO A 133 -64.35 19.01 -1.20
CA PRO A 133 -64.89 19.33 0.10
C PRO A 133 -66.18 18.56 0.45
N ASP A 134 -66.93 18.17 -0.56
CA ASP A 134 -68.18 17.38 -0.42
C ASP A 134 -67.92 15.87 -0.26
N GLY A 135 -66.64 15.43 -0.33
CA GLY A 135 -66.22 14.04 -0.15
C GLY A 135 -66.12 13.20 -1.41
N ASP A 136 -66.43 13.75 -2.60
CA ASP A 136 -66.34 13.04 -3.87
C ASP A 136 -64.88 12.85 -4.29
N LEU A 137 -64.56 11.67 -4.82
CA LEU A 137 -63.22 11.37 -5.39
C LEU A 137 -63.02 12.17 -6.69
N LEU A 138 -62.08 13.10 -6.67
CA LEU A 138 -61.70 13.90 -7.84
C LEU A 138 -60.61 13.23 -8.69
N GLU A 139 -59.60 12.70 -8.04
CA GLU A 139 -58.45 12.13 -8.71
C GLU A 139 -57.76 11.08 -7.82
N THR A 140 -57.18 10.05 -8.43
CA THR A 140 -56.26 9.13 -7.78
C THR A 140 -54.86 9.45 -8.21
N ILE A 141 -53.96 9.67 -7.27
CA ILE A 141 -52.56 10.01 -7.46
C ILE A 141 -51.68 8.93 -6.87
N GLU A 142 -50.55 8.67 -7.53
CA GLU A 142 -49.50 7.80 -6.98
C GLU A 142 -48.45 8.68 -6.30
N PRO A 143 -48.31 8.64 -4.96
CA PRO A 143 -47.36 9.46 -4.25
C PRO A 143 -45.92 8.98 -4.53
N LEU A 144 -45.05 9.91 -4.89
CA LEU A 144 -43.60 9.61 -4.97
C LEU A 144 -43.06 9.38 -3.56
N ALA A 145 -42.82 8.12 -3.23
CA ALA A 145 -42.29 7.74 -1.94
C ALA A 145 -40.80 7.32 -2.01
N ALA A 146 -40.06 7.63 -0.96
CA ALA A 146 -38.77 7.01 -0.73
C ALA A 146 -38.96 5.54 -0.37
N ASN A 147 -38.48 4.60 -1.16
CA ASN A 147 -38.70 3.16 -0.95
C ASN A 147 -37.48 2.49 -0.31
N ILE A 148 -37.67 1.94 0.90
CA ILE A 148 -36.63 1.21 1.66
C ILE A 148 -37.04 -0.23 2.01
N VAL A 149 -38.01 -0.77 1.31
CA VAL A 149 -38.46 -2.17 1.47
C VAL A 149 -37.27 -3.09 1.12
N ALA A 150 -37.00 -4.03 2.03
CA ALA A 150 -35.91 -4.99 1.85
C ALA A 150 -36.09 -6.20 2.75
N ASP A 151 -35.60 -7.35 2.28
CA ASP A 151 -35.63 -8.65 2.96
C ASP A 151 -34.66 -8.73 4.17
N SER A 152 -33.68 -7.82 4.23
CA SER A 152 -32.69 -7.78 5.30
C SER A 152 -32.44 -6.38 5.82
N ASP A 153 -32.08 -6.29 7.10
CA ASP A 153 -31.73 -5.01 7.74
C ASP A 153 -30.51 -4.34 7.12
N ALA A 154 -29.54 -5.13 6.64
CA ALA A 154 -28.36 -4.60 5.96
C ALA A 154 -28.73 -3.90 4.65
N LYS A 155 -29.56 -4.53 3.82
CA LYS A 155 -30.07 -3.98 2.56
C LYS A 155 -30.98 -2.77 2.81
N ARG A 156 -31.89 -2.86 3.79
CA ARG A 156 -32.73 -1.73 4.23
C ARG A 156 -31.89 -0.53 4.68
N ASN A 157 -30.82 -0.76 5.44
CA ASN A 157 -29.91 0.31 5.85
C ASN A 157 -29.17 0.95 4.66
N GLN A 158 -28.83 0.18 3.64
CA GLN A 158 -28.23 0.69 2.41
C GLN A 158 -29.23 1.55 1.62
N LEU A 159 -30.45 1.05 1.41
CA LEU A 159 -31.52 1.80 0.76
C LEU A 159 -31.85 3.08 1.55
N PHE A 160 -31.95 3.01 2.86
CA PHE A 160 -32.20 4.17 3.71
C PHE A 160 -31.16 5.28 3.51
N LYS A 161 -29.88 4.94 3.33
CA LYS A 161 -28.82 5.94 3.07
C LYS A 161 -29.06 6.70 1.75
N THR A 162 -29.56 6.03 0.74
CA THR A 162 -29.82 6.61 -0.60
C THR A 162 -31.15 7.33 -0.63
N GLU A 163 -32.22 6.65 -0.20
CA GLU A 163 -33.59 7.19 -0.28
C GLU A 163 -33.84 8.36 0.67
N SER A 164 -33.22 8.36 1.85
CA SER A 164 -33.28 9.53 2.72
C SER A 164 -32.65 10.79 2.14
N LEU A 165 -31.79 10.70 1.11
CA LEU A 165 -31.32 11.88 0.35
C LEU A 165 -32.42 12.51 -0.49
N ARG A 166 -33.41 11.73 -0.97
CA ARG A 166 -34.58 12.26 -1.68
C ARG A 166 -35.41 13.11 -0.74
N ILE A 167 -35.67 12.60 0.48
CA ILE A 167 -36.38 13.36 1.53
C ILE A 167 -35.61 14.63 1.86
N LEU A 168 -34.27 14.53 2.07
CA LEU A 168 -33.44 15.71 2.36
C LEU A 168 -33.46 16.73 1.20
N ALA A 169 -33.45 16.26 -0.06
CA ALA A 169 -33.55 17.12 -1.23
C ALA A 169 -34.86 17.92 -1.26
N SER A 170 -36.00 17.25 -0.97
CA SER A 170 -37.31 17.90 -0.85
C SER A 170 -37.33 18.91 0.30
N LEU A 171 -36.82 18.56 1.49
CA LEU A 171 -36.77 19.47 2.63
C LEU A 171 -35.87 20.72 2.38
N ILE A 172 -34.83 20.60 1.56
CA ILE A 172 -33.97 21.73 1.18
C ILE A 172 -34.60 22.51 0.00
N GLY A 173 -35.44 21.86 -0.80
CA GLY A 173 -35.99 22.40 -2.02
C GLY A 173 -34.95 22.47 -3.12
N CYS A 174 -34.17 21.39 -3.30
CA CYS A 174 -33.16 21.25 -4.35
C CYS A 174 -33.32 19.94 -5.13
N PRO A 175 -32.82 19.84 -6.38
CA PRO A 175 -32.82 18.59 -7.13
C PRO A 175 -32.02 17.48 -6.39
N TYR A 176 -32.53 16.26 -6.39
CA TYR A 176 -31.88 15.09 -5.81
C TYR A 176 -30.45 14.90 -6.30
N ASP A 177 -30.22 15.06 -7.61
CA ASP A 177 -28.91 14.90 -8.23
C ASP A 177 -27.82 15.81 -7.65
N ALA A 178 -28.21 17.02 -7.22
CA ALA A 178 -27.26 17.96 -6.63
C ALA A 178 -26.68 17.43 -5.32
N LEU A 179 -27.51 16.77 -4.47
CA LEU A 179 -27.06 16.14 -3.23
C LEU A 179 -26.31 14.83 -3.50
N TYR A 180 -26.85 13.99 -4.37
CA TYR A 180 -26.27 12.66 -4.64
C TYR A 180 -24.84 12.75 -5.22
N ARG A 181 -24.64 13.57 -6.26
CA ARG A 181 -23.30 13.77 -6.87
C ARG A 181 -22.28 14.33 -5.91
N ARG A 182 -22.74 15.15 -4.96
CA ARG A 182 -21.86 15.74 -3.96
C ARG A 182 -21.44 14.73 -2.90
N GLU A 183 -22.37 13.91 -2.40
CA GLU A 183 -22.05 12.85 -1.43
C GLU A 183 -21.06 11.83 -2.04
N GLN A 184 -21.24 11.49 -3.31
CA GLN A 184 -20.31 10.65 -4.07
C GLN A 184 -18.91 11.29 -4.15
N ARG A 185 -18.83 12.56 -4.54
CA ARG A 185 -17.55 13.29 -4.60
C ARG A 185 -16.85 13.37 -3.25
N TYR A 186 -17.60 13.56 -2.17
CA TYR A 186 -17.04 13.59 -0.83
C TYR A 186 -16.48 12.23 -0.40
N LYS A 187 -17.20 11.14 -0.68
CA LYS A 187 -16.72 9.77 -0.45
C LYS A 187 -15.44 9.47 -1.23
N MET A 188 -15.41 9.83 -2.53
CA MET A 188 -14.23 9.65 -3.39
C MET A 188 -13.02 10.44 -2.87
N ARG A 189 -13.21 11.69 -2.45
CA ARG A 189 -12.13 12.50 -1.89
C ARG A 189 -11.57 11.90 -0.59
N ARG A 190 -12.41 11.36 0.28
CA ARG A 190 -11.97 10.69 1.51
C ARG A 190 -11.18 9.41 1.20
N LEU A 191 -11.64 8.60 0.24
CA LEU A 191 -10.92 7.40 -0.21
C LEU A 191 -9.56 7.76 -0.84
N ALA A 192 -9.54 8.78 -1.69
CA ALA A 192 -8.30 9.27 -2.30
C ALA A 192 -7.31 9.78 -1.23
N ALA A 193 -7.77 10.55 -0.25
CA ALA A 193 -6.92 11.02 0.84
C ALA A 193 -6.36 9.87 1.69
N ALA A 194 -7.19 8.84 1.98
CA ALA A 194 -6.73 7.64 2.67
C ALA A 194 -5.69 6.86 1.86
N ALA A 195 -5.92 6.70 0.55
CA ALA A 195 -4.96 6.04 -0.35
C ALA A 195 -3.61 6.79 -0.41
N ILE A 196 -3.64 8.13 -0.53
CA ILE A 196 -2.44 8.96 -0.49
C ILE A 196 -1.69 8.78 0.83
N GLY A 197 -2.40 8.74 1.96
CA GLY A 197 -1.81 8.48 3.28
C GLY A 197 -1.09 7.13 3.35
N ILE A 198 -1.71 6.06 2.84
CA ILE A 198 -1.11 4.73 2.80
C ILE A 198 0.16 4.72 1.92
N ILE A 199 0.10 5.34 0.74
CA ILE A 199 1.25 5.46 -0.18
C ILE A 199 2.39 6.21 0.49
N ALA A 200 2.11 7.32 1.19
CA ALA A 200 3.13 8.10 1.90
C ALA A 200 3.82 7.28 3.01
N ILE A 201 3.05 6.51 3.79
CA ILE A 201 3.60 5.62 4.82
C ILE A 201 4.48 4.53 4.19
N ALA A 202 4.01 3.90 3.09
CA ALA A 202 4.78 2.90 2.37
C ALA A 202 6.10 3.47 1.82
N ALA A 203 6.07 4.67 1.22
CA ALA A 203 7.25 5.35 0.72
C ALA A 203 8.26 5.67 1.84
N ALA A 204 7.78 6.16 2.99
CA ALA A 204 8.62 6.41 4.16
C ALA A 204 9.27 5.11 4.68
N PHE A 205 8.51 4.02 4.73
CA PHE A 205 9.02 2.71 5.15
C PHE A 205 10.09 2.16 4.19
N ILE A 206 9.85 2.27 2.87
CA ILE A 206 10.85 1.90 1.85
C ILE A 206 12.12 2.74 2.01
N GLY A 207 11.99 4.05 2.20
CA GLY A 207 13.13 4.95 2.46
C GLY A 207 13.95 4.53 3.68
N LEU A 208 13.30 4.15 4.78
CA LEU A 208 13.95 3.62 5.97
C LEU A 208 14.70 2.31 5.70
N LEU A 209 14.09 1.39 4.93
CA LEU A 209 14.74 0.13 4.57
C LEU A 209 15.97 0.35 3.69
N LEU A 210 15.89 1.24 2.70
CA LEU A 210 17.01 1.59 1.83
C LEU A 210 18.16 2.22 2.62
N ASN A 211 17.85 3.14 3.55
CA ASN A 211 18.84 3.76 4.42
C ASN A 211 19.51 2.72 5.34
N ARG A 212 18.72 1.84 5.96
CA ARG A 212 19.29 0.74 6.78
C ARG A 212 20.18 -0.18 5.96
N ASN A 213 19.76 -0.52 4.73
CA ASN A 213 20.56 -1.37 3.86
C ASN A 213 21.90 -0.71 3.50
N ALA A 214 21.90 0.59 3.18
CA ALA A 214 23.13 1.35 2.94
C ALA A 214 24.08 1.35 4.15
N MET A 215 23.54 1.54 5.37
CA MET A 215 24.33 1.48 6.60
C MET A 215 24.93 0.08 6.84
N ILE A 216 24.16 -0.99 6.59
CA ILE A 216 24.65 -2.37 6.73
C ILE A 216 25.80 -2.64 5.75
N GLN A 217 25.68 -2.19 4.49
CA GLN A 217 26.73 -2.34 3.49
C GLN A 217 28.02 -1.62 3.90
N GLU A 218 27.92 -0.41 4.45
CA GLU A 218 29.06 0.34 4.93
C GLU A 218 29.72 -0.33 6.15
N GLN A 219 28.93 -0.88 7.07
CA GLN A 219 29.45 -1.65 8.21
C GLN A 219 30.15 -2.92 7.74
N LEU A 220 29.57 -3.66 6.80
CA LEU A 220 30.20 -4.86 6.22
C LEU A 220 31.54 -4.51 5.58
N ARG A 221 31.60 -3.44 4.78
CA ARG A 221 32.82 -2.96 4.16
C ARG A 221 33.90 -2.61 5.18
N THR A 222 33.51 -1.88 6.23
CA THR A 222 34.44 -1.51 7.31
C THR A 222 34.95 -2.73 8.05
N THR A 223 34.07 -3.71 8.34
CA THR A 223 34.45 -4.96 8.97
C THR A 223 35.44 -5.75 8.11
N GLN A 224 35.18 -5.85 6.80
CA GLN A 224 36.08 -6.53 5.88
C GLN A 224 37.46 -5.85 5.76
N ILE A 225 37.50 -4.51 5.79
CA ILE A 225 38.77 -3.75 5.83
C ILE A 225 39.55 -4.08 7.11
N ASN A 226 38.89 -4.06 8.25
CA ASN A 226 39.54 -4.35 9.53
C ASN A 226 40.02 -5.80 9.61
N GLU A 227 39.25 -6.75 9.11
CA GLU A 227 39.63 -8.15 9.02
C GLU A 227 40.87 -8.34 8.12
N SER A 228 40.92 -7.66 6.95
CA SER A 228 42.10 -7.69 6.09
C SER A 228 43.35 -7.11 6.77
N ARG A 229 43.21 -6.02 7.54
CA ARG A 229 44.32 -5.46 8.32
C ARG A 229 44.79 -6.41 9.42
N THR A 230 43.84 -7.08 10.08
CA THR A 230 44.18 -8.09 11.10
C THR A 230 44.94 -9.26 10.50
N LEU A 231 44.49 -9.79 9.35
CA LEU A 231 45.17 -10.86 8.63
C LEU A 231 46.58 -10.44 8.19
N ALA A 232 46.72 -9.20 7.69
CA ALA A 232 48.03 -8.66 7.33
C ALA A 232 48.98 -8.60 8.54
N ALA A 233 48.50 -8.15 9.69
CA ALA A 233 49.28 -8.13 10.94
C ALA A 233 49.61 -9.54 11.44
N LEU A 234 48.74 -10.50 11.33
CA LEU A 234 48.98 -11.92 11.65
C LEU A 234 50.04 -12.49 10.72
N SER A 235 50.01 -12.20 9.43
CA SER A 235 51.03 -12.58 8.47
C SER A 235 52.41 -12.04 8.82
N GLU A 236 52.52 -10.75 9.20
CA GLU A 236 53.78 -10.16 9.65
C GLU A 236 54.32 -10.86 10.92
N ASN A 237 53.47 -11.17 11.89
CA ASN A 237 53.87 -11.89 13.10
C ASN A 237 54.31 -13.32 12.81
N ALA A 238 53.53 -14.09 12.04
CA ALA A 238 53.88 -15.45 11.64
C ALA A 238 55.21 -15.51 10.88
N SER A 239 55.47 -14.50 10.03
CA SER A 239 56.77 -14.37 9.34
C SER A 239 57.94 -14.14 10.31
N ARG A 240 57.77 -13.33 11.35
CA ARG A 240 58.80 -13.10 12.37
C ARG A 240 59.06 -14.34 13.23
N ASP A 241 58.03 -15.16 13.47
CA ASP A 241 58.15 -16.42 14.21
C ASP A 241 58.67 -17.57 13.34
N GLY A 242 58.95 -17.34 12.06
CA GLY A 242 59.49 -18.32 11.11
C GLY A 242 58.45 -19.22 10.45
N ASP A 243 57.15 -19.03 10.74
CA ASP A 243 56.06 -19.72 10.04
C ASP A 243 55.71 -19.02 8.72
N TYR A 244 56.59 -19.17 7.72
CA TYR A 244 56.40 -18.58 6.43
C TYR A 244 55.19 -19.11 5.65
N ARG A 245 54.74 -20.35 5.96
CA ARG A 245 53.54 -20.92 5.33
C ARG A 245 52.27 -20.27 5.85
N GLY A 246 52.13 -20.19 7.16
CA GLY A 246 51.00 -19.50 7.78
C GLY A 246 50.96 -18.03 7.39
N ALA A 247 52.15 -17.37 7.41
CA ALA A 247 52.28 -15.98 6.97
C ALA A 247 51.76 -15.74 5.55
N LEU A 248 52.13 -16.61 4.62
CA LEU A 248 51.71 -16.52 3.22
C LEU A 248 50.19 -16.73 3.06
N GLU A 249 49.66 -17.70 3.79
CA GLU A 249 48.23 -18.01 3.77
C GLU A 249 47.40 -16.81 4.31
N ASP A 250 47.82 -16.22 5.42
CA ASP A 250 47.19 -15.03 5.99
C ASP A 250 47.26 -13.82 5.08
N ALA A 251 48.44 -13.57 4.46
CA ALA A 251 48.58 -12.49 3.50
C ALA A 251 47.69 -12.65 2.26
N LEU A 252 47.57 -13.87 1.75
CA LEU A 252 46.70 -14.17 0.61
C LEU A 252 45.20 -14.05 0.98
N ASN A 253 44.83 -14.47 2.19
CA ASN A 253 43.45 -14.35 2.69
C ASN A 253 43.05 -12.89 2.96
N ALA A 254 44.02 -12.01 3.26
CA ALA A 254 43.82 -10.59 3.43
C ALA A 254 43.48 -9.84 2.15
N LEU A 255 43.80 -10.41 0.98
CA LEU A 255 43.64 -9.80 -0.33
C LEU A 255 42.31 -10.16 -1.01
N PRO A 256 41.78 -9.31 -1.90
CA PRO A 256 40.45 -9.52 -2.54
C PRO A 256 40.37 -10.78 -3.41
N GLY A 257 41.50 -11.34 -3.86
CA GLY A 257 41.54 -12.47 -4.80
C GLY A 257 40.93 -13.78 -4.27
N ARG A 258 40.97 -14.05 -2.95
CA ARG A 258 40.41 -15.27 -2.35
C ARG A 258 38.98 -15.07 -1.75
N SER A 259 38.60 -13.85 -1.44
CA SER A 259 37.29 -13.52 -0.84
C SER A 259 36.55 -12.55 -1.73
N PRO A 260 35.59 -12.99 -2.54
CA PRO A 260 34.84 -12.12 -3.44
C PRO A 260 34.19 -10.97 -2.70
N GLY A 261 34.38 -9.75 -3.17
CA GLY A 261 33.82 -8.52 -2.58
C GLY A 261 34.66 -7.93 -1.44
N ARG A 262 35.77 -8.55 -1.01
CA ARG A 262 36.67 -7.99 -0.01
C ARG A 262 37.38 -6.74 -0.57
N PRO A 263 37.35 -5.60 0.14
CA PRO A 263 38.04 -4.38 -0.31
C PRO A 263 39.57 -4.57 -0.33
N TYR A 264 40.20 -3.92 -1.24
CA TYR A 264 41.67 -3.84 -1.25
C TYR A 264 42.19 -3.01 -0.06
N VAL A 265 43.26 -3.52 0.60
CA VAL A 265 43.91 -2.89 1.73
C VAL A 265 45.42 -2.92 1.49
N ALA A 266 46.07 -1.76 1.51
CA ALA A 266 47.50 -1.63 1.19
C ALA A 266 48.41 -2.40 2.15
N GLU A 267 48.02 -2.54 3.42
CA GLU A 267 48.69 -3.30 4.44
C GLU A 267 48.78 -4.80 4.09
N ALA A 268 47.73 -5.34 3.45
CA ALA A 268 47.69 -6.73 3.01
C ALA A 268 48.67 -6.97 1.82
N GLU A 269 48.71 -6.03 0.87
CA GLU A 269 49.70 -6.09 -0.25
C GLU A 269 51.14 -5.98 0.28
N LYS A 270 51.38 -5.09 1.25
CA LYS A 270 52.69 -4.92 1.86
C LYS A 270 53.12 -6.21 2.57
N ALA A 271 52.28 -6.84 3.38
CA ALA A 271 52.58 -8.09 4.06
C ALA A 271 52.98 -9.20 3.07
N LEU A 272 52.22 -9.36 1.98
CA LEU A 272 52.55 -10.32 0.94
C LEU A 272 53.89 -9.94 0.22
N GLY A 273 54.10 -8.67 -0.07
CA GLY A 273 55.31 -8.16 -0.70
C GLY A 273 56.56 -8.47 0.13
N GLU A 274 56.50 -8.27 1.45
CA GLU A 274 57.62 -8.56 2.37
C GLU A 274 58.00 -10.05 2.41
N LEU A 275 57.00 -10.94 2.35
CA LEU A 275 57.24 -12.39 2.29
C LEU A 275 57.91 -12.85 0.99
N VAL A 276 57.62 -12.17 -0.11
CA VAL A 276 58.11 -12.54 -1.44
C VAL A 276 59.47 -11.83 -1.77
N GLN A 277 59.77 -10.74 -1.07
CA GLN A 277 61.03 -9.96 -1.30
C GLN A 277 62.33 -10.78 -1.22
N PRO A 278 62.51 -11.76 -0.33
CA PRO A 278 63.76 -12.56 -0.29
C PRO A 278 64.03 -13.27 -1.64
N TYR A 279 62.98 -13.55 -2.40
CA TYR A 279 63.10 -14.19 -3.73
C TYR A 279 63.31 -13.17 -4.87
N ARG A 280 63.38 -11.85 -4.54
CA ARG A 280 63.30 -10.77 -5.51
C ARG A 280 64.45 -9.78 -5.50
N ARG A 281 65.64 -10.21 -5.28
CA ARG A 281 66.79 -9.32 -5.55
C ARG A 281 66.84 -8.97 -7.04
N GLY A 282 66.17 -7.90 -7.41
CA GLY A 282 66.27 -7.32 -8.76
C GLY A 282 64.98 -6.90 -9.44
N ILE A 283 63.77 -7.09 -8.88
CA ILE A 283 62.55 -6.72 -9.56
C ILE A 283 61.80 -5.63 -8.77
N GLN A 284 61.64 -4.48 -9.39
CA GLN A 284 60.84 -3.37 -8.85
C GLN A 284 59.35 -3.63 -9.05
N CYS A 285 58.58 -3.39 -8.00
CA CYS A 285 57.11 -3.32 -7.92
C CYS A 285 56.30 -4.40 -8.63
N LEU A 286 55.69 -5.28 -7.83
CA LEU A 286 54.50 -6.04 -8.25
C LEU A 286 53.25 -5.17 -8.07
N ARG A 287 52.58 -4.94 -9.15
CA ARG A 287 51.19 -4.55 -9.16
C ARG A 287 50.38 -5.84 -9.25
N PHE A 288 49.46 -6.07 -8.29
CA PHE A 288 48.48 -7.13 -8.44
C PHE A 288 47.61 -6.76 -9.63
N LEU A 289 47.61 -7.54 -10.67
CA LEU A 289 46.84 -7.30 -11.88
C LEU A 289 45.55 -8.13 -11.87
N GLN A 290 45.68 -9.43 -11.52
CA GLN A 290 44.53 -10.35 -11.52
C GLN A 290 44.82 -11.63 -10.74
N SER A 291 43.81 -12.36 -10.30
CA SER A 291 43.92 -13.71 -9.80
C SER A 291 43.15 -14.68 -10.67
N VAL A 292 43.75 -15.82 -10.94
CA VAL A 292 43.12 -16.94 -11.63
C VAL A 292 43.02 -18.11 -10.65
N LYS A 293 41.83 -18.67 -10.53
CA LYS A 293 41.59 -19.83 -9.65
C LYS A 293 41.73 -21.11 -10.47
N GLN A 294 42.68 -21.98 -10.07
CA GLN A 294 42.78 -23.33 -10.59
C GLN A 294 42.22 -24.35 -9.59
N GLU A 295 41.65 -25.44 -10.07
CA GLU A 295 41.09 -26.51 -9.25
C GLU A 295 42.16 -27.42 -8.65
N THR A 296 43.33 -27.45 -9.25
CA THR A 296 44.45 -28.30 -8.88
C THR A 296 45.65 -27.50 -8.38
N GLU A 297 46.54 -28.15 -7.62
CA GLU A 297 47.75 -27.55 -7.04
C GLU A 297 48.72 -27.11 -8.14
N ILE A 298 49.02 -25.81 -8.23
CA ILE A 298 50.01 -25.24 -9.16
C ILE A 298 51.41 -25.65 -8.72
N ARG A 299 52.17 -26.28 -9.60
CA ARG A 299 53.54 -26.71 -9.38
C ARG A 299 54.60 -25.80 -9.99
N LYS A 300 54.35 -25.31 -11.17
CA LYS A 300 55.27 -24.44 -11.90
C LYS A 300 54.57 -23.23 -12.45
N LEU A 301 55.27 -22.15 -12.56
CA LEU A 301 54.81 -20.89 -13.16
C LEU A 301 55.90 -20.38 -14.09
N ALA A 302 55.51 -19.95 -15.27
CA ALA A 302 56.38 -19.27 -16.22
C ALA A 302 55.69 -18.02 -16.77
N THR A 303 56.44 -16.95 -16.93
CA THR A 303 55.96 -15.69 -17.50
C THR A 303 57.05 -15.03 -18.32
N PRO A 304 56.77 -14.44 -19.47
CA PRO A 304 57.76 -13.75 -20.29
C PRO A 304 58.17 -12.40 -19.67
N GLN A 305 59.24 -11.83 -20.16
CA GLN A 305 59.75 -10.55 -19.68
C GLN A 305 58.80 -9.39 -19.97
N ASN A 306 58.05 -9.45 -21.05
CA ASN A 306 57.05 -8.43 -21.42
C ASN A 306 55.78 -8.45 -20.55
N GLY A 307 55.55 -9.54 -19.77
CA GLY A 307 54.44 -9.65 -18.85
C GLY A 307 53.07 -9.63 -19.51
N THR A 308 52.90 -10.16 -20.69
CA THR A 308 51.62 -10.19 -21.42
C THR A 308 50.80 -11.44 -21.13
N TRP A 309 51.46 -12.53 -20.69
CA TRP A 309 50.83 -13.82 -20.38
C TRP A 309 51.55 -14.53 -19.24
N PHE A 310 50.96 -15.58 -18.71
CA PHE A 310 51.63 -16.53 -17.81
C PHE A 310 51.13 -17.95 -18.05
N ALA A 311 51.98 -18.93 -17.80
CA ALA A 311 51.62 -20.33 -17.87
C ALA A 311 51.83 -20.99 -16.49
N THR A 312 50.89 -21.86 -16.11
CA THR A 312 50.98 -22.68 -14.90
C THR A 312 51.01 -24.16 -15.30
N SER A 313 51.66 -25.00 -14.49
CA SER A 313 51.45 -26.43 -14.57
C SER A 313 50.97 -26.96 -13.24
N ASP A 314 50.10 -27.95 -13.26
CA ASP A 314 49.58 -28.60 -12.11
C ASP A 314 50.22 -29.97 -11.81
N ARG A 315 49.72 -30.66 -10.81
CA ARG A 315 50.19 -32.00 -10.38
C ARG A 315 49.91 -33.11 -11.40
N ALA A 316 48.91 -32.91 -12.24
CA ALA A 316 48.53 -33.83 -13.31
C ALA A 316 49.31 -33.54 -14.63
N SER A 317 50.33 -32.68 -14.59
CA SER A 317 51.10 -32.22 -15.75
C SER A 317 50.23 -31.49 -16.77
N GLN A 318 49.10 -30.93 -16.36
CA GLN A 318 48.29 -30.08 -17.18
C GLN A 318 48.88 -28.67 -17.16
N ILE A 319 49.11 -28.11 -18.36
CA ILE A 319 49.61 -26.76 -18.54
C ILE A 319 48.45 -25.88 -18.92
N HIS A 320 48.33 -24.75 -18.24
CA HIS A 320 47.34 -23.71 -18.54
C HIS A 320 48.03 -22.43 -18.87
N MET A 321 47.64 -21.77 -19.95
CA MET A 321 48.15 -20.46 -20.33
C MET A 321 47.05 -19.41 -20.22
N TYR A 322 47.36 -18.31 -19.58
CA TYR A 322 46.46 -17.22 -19.30
C TYR A 322 46.97 -15.90 -19.87
N ASP A 323 46.05 -15.06 -20.33
CA ASP A 323 46.36 -13.66 -20.59
C ASP A 323 46.51 -12.92 -19.27
N LEU A 324 47.57 -12.18 -19.10
CA LEU A 324 47.89 -11.51 -17.82
C LEU A 324 46.96 -10.33 -17.55
N ASN A 325 46.39 -9.68 -18.56
CA ASN A 325 45.53 -8.51 -18.42
C ASN A 325 44.04 -8.90 -18.18
N SER A 326 43.55 -9.87 -18.95
CA SER A 326 42.13 -10.31 -18.83
C SER A 326 41.94 -11.45 -17.82
N GLY A 327 42.99 -12.26 -17.57
CA GLY A 327 42.92 -13.48 -16.77
C GLY A 327 42.22 -14.64 -17.46
N GLU A 328 41.89 -14.48 -18.72
CA GLU A 328 41.21 -15.53 -19.48
C GLU A 328 42.22 -16.61 -19.85
N GLU A 329 41.81 -17.87 -19.74
CA GLU A 329 42.58 -19.02 -20.20
C GLU A 329 42.58 -19.03 -21.73
N LYS A 330 43.76 -18.91 -22.32
CA LYS A 330 43.93 -18.97 -23.76
C LYS A 330 43.88 -20.39 -24.28
N TRP A 331 44.57 -21.29 -23.59
CA TRP A 331 44.55 -22.71 -23.88
C TRP A 331 45.04 -23.54 -22.69
N SER A 332 44.75 -24.84 -22.71
CA SER A 332 45.37 -25.82 -21.84
C SER A 332 45.73 -27.08 -22.60
N VAL A 333 46.76 -27.76 -22.13
CA VAL A 333 47.27 -28.99 -22.71
C VAL A 333 47.83 -29.91 -21.64
N VAL A 334 47.65 -31.22 -21.79
CA VAL A 334 48.24 -32.22 -20.89
C VAL A 334 49.59 -32.60 -21.47
N PHE A 335 50.66 -32.40 -20.67
CA PHE A 335 52.00 -32.84 -21.03
C PHE A 335 52.13 -34.34 -20.73
N PRO A 336 52.76 -35.13 -21.61
CA PRO A 336 52.74 -36.60 -21.54
C PRO A 336 53.42 -37.19 -20.30
N GLU A 337 54.29 -36.41 -19.63
CA GLU A 337 55.04 -36.84 -18.46
C GLU A 337 55.03 -35.79 -17.35
N GLU A 338 55.64 -36.13 -16.19
CA GLU A 338 55.75 -35.16 -15.09
C GLU A 338 56.69 -34.02 -15.49
N ILE A 339 56.17 -32.76 -15.31
CA ILE A 339 56.88 -31.55 -15.69
C ILE A 339 57.98 -31.21 -14.66
N TYR A 340 59.20 -31.23 -15.12
CA TYR A 340 60.36 -30.84 -14.30
C TYR A 340 60.51 -29.32 -14.21
N ASN A 341 60.44 -28.63 -15.37
CA ASN A 341 60.57 -27.18 -15.45
C ASN A 341 59.84 -26.59 -16.65
N MET A 342 59.50 -25.30 -16.56
CA MET A 342 59.00 -24.52 -17.67
C MET A 342 59.82 -23.23 -17.79
N LEU A 343 60.18 -22.86 -18.99
CA LEU A 343 60.90 -21.63 -19.29
C LEU A 343 60.23 -20.90 -20.45
N THR A 344 60.20 -19.59 -20.37
CA THR A 344 59.75 -18.76 -21.49
C THR A 344 60.90 -18.53 -22.45
N VAL A 345 60.59 -18.66 -23.73
CA VAL A 345 61.55 -18.37 -24.82
C VAL A 345 61.03 -17.20 -25.61
N GLU A 346 61.78 -16.11 -25.56
CA GLU A 346 61.30 -14.82 -26.05
C GLU A 346 59.92 -14.48 -25.45
N ASP A 347 59.10 -13.66 -26.09
CA ASP A 347 57.81 -13.27 -25.59
C ASP A 347 56.65 -14.16 -26.09
N THR A 348 56.93 -15.14 -26.93
CA THR A 348 55.91 -15.90 -27.67
C THR A 348 55.97 -17.41 -27.48
N GLY A 349 56.96 -17.95 -26.76
CA GLY A 349 57.15 -19.39 -26.60
C GLY A 349 57.26 -19.86 -25.16
N LEU A 350 56.70 -21.03 -24.86
CA LEU A 350 56.83 -21.75 -23.60
C LEU A 350 57.58 -23.08 -23.84
N TYR A 351 58.76 -23.19 -23.26
CA TYR A 351 59.59 -24.40 -23.32
C TYR A 351 59.29 -25.27 -22.08
N VAL A 352 58.89 -26.51 -22.31
CA VAL A 352 58.49 -27.43 -21.22
C VAL A 352 59.46 -28.61 -21.18
N PHE A 353 59.94 -28.90 -19.98
CA PHE A 353 60.89 -29.99 -19.69
C PHE A 353 60.21 -31.05 -18.82
N GLY A 354 60.09 -32.26 -19.30
CA GLY A 354 59.63 -33.43 -18.54
C GLY A 354 60.74 -34.37 -18.12
N TYR A 355 60.46 -35.26 -17.15
CA TYR A 355 61.37 -36.35 -16.81
C TYR A 355 61.32 -37.43 -17.88
N GLY A 356 62.37 -37.49 -18.72
CA GLY A 356 62.49 -38.51 -19.76
C GLY A 356 61.81 -38.22 -21.10
N ALA A 357 61.06 -37.14 -21.20
CA ALA A 357 60.38 -36.72 -22.41
C ALA A 357 61.23 -35.75 -23.26
N PRO A 358 60.99 -35.68 -24.58
CA PRO A 358 61.55 -34.64 -25.40
C PRO A 358 61.09 -33.26 -24.95
N GLN A 359 61.93 -32.26 -25.06
CA GLN A 359 61.53 -30.88 -24.73
C GLN A 359 60.58 -30.40 -25.82
N ILE A 360 59.46 -29.79 -25.41
CA ILE A 360 58.41 -29.30 -26.30
C ILE A 360 58.32 -27.78 -26.18
N LEU A 361 58.31 -27.10 -27.30
CA LEU A 361 58.09 -25.66 -27.41
C LEU A 361 56.59 -25.42 -27.80
N TYR A 362 55.85 -24.75 -26.96
CA TYR A 362 54.47 -24.32 -27.25
C TYR A 362 54.47 -22.87 -27.72
N SER A 363 53.76 -22.59 -28.80
CA SER A 363 53.51 -21.23 -29.28
C SER A 363 52.32 -20.60 -28.58
N LEU A 364 52.30 -19.27 -28.51
CA LEU A 364 51.14 -18.51 -28.00
C LEU A 364 49.90 -18.65 -28.86
N GLU A 365 50.03 -18.87 -30.16
CA GLU A 365 48.92 -18.83 -31.11
C GLU A 365 48.35 -20.20 -31.45
N GLU A 366 49.15 -21.28 -31.35
CA GLU A 366 48.72 -22.65 -31.65
C GLU A 366 49.48 -23.66 -30.78
N VAL A 367 48.75 -24.61 -30.20
CA VAL A 367 49.32 -25.81 -29.60
C VAL A 367 49.70 -26.76 -30.75
N GLN A 368 50.93 -26.63 -31.29
CA GLN A 368 51.48 -27.67 -32.18
C GLN A 368 52.21 -28.68 -31.33
N LEU A 369 51.69 -29.91 -31.34
CA LEU A 369 52.36 -31.09 -30.82
C LEU A 369 53.55 -31.48 -31.68
#